data_3fe19e0728206e27ffb1ca57871588f8
#
_entry.id   3fe19e0728206e27ffb1ca57871588f8
#
_cell.length_a   1.000
_cell.length_b   1.000
_cell.length_c   1.000
_cell.angle_alpha   90.00
_cell.angle_beta   90.00
_cell.angle_gamma   90.00
#
_symmetry.space_group_name_H-M   'P 1'
#
loop_
_entity.id
_entity.type
_entity.pdbx_description
1 polymer ?
#
loop_
_entity_poly.entity_id
_entity_poly.type
_entity_poly.pdbx_seq_one_letter_code
_entity_poly.pdbx_strand_id
1 'polypeptide(L)'
;MLVLIAIAVFIVIYYAFKTRRQGFKIFWQKLEYFSYVVSIDNEKVSFRPRGKDITAGLLDHVGLVSRTASLVLAGPHSTDDGIITRKIMSHNGSLEKGAWVRTSLFVHEKNPEANLGLNYHDVSFKSELGTLTAWHIPQDTNYWIIGIHGHRSYRTETMRFVPTFRKYRLNVLLSDYRNDEDAPIDKGGYHMFGLTEWPDLESAVEFCRENGAEKIFLMGHSMGGAILIKYLLESSTASLISGAILESPALDLNKIIEMKAAEIPLLPRGAEYPVKKLVSRMVGLRWEDLNYLKRVDELSTPMLLIHSQSDKTVPVTLSDQLATERPDIVSYLRLENAPHGAAWNTDKEVVESSIGAFISQNLNN
;
A
#
# COMPACT_ATOMS: atom_id res chain seq x y z
N MET A 1 -17.01 22.01 36.92
CA MET A 1 -16.33 20.70 36.97
C MET A 1 -17.08 19.64 36.15
N LEU A 2 -18.36 19.35 36.45
CA LEU A 2 -19.15 18.31 35.71
C LEU A 2 -19.21 18.53 34.21
N VAL A 3 -19.41 19.77 33.74
CA VAL A 3 -19.48 20.11 32.30
C VAL A 3 -18.14 19.81 31.60
N LEU A 4 -17.00 20.13 32.20
CA LEU A 4 -15.68 19.84 31.63
C LEU A 4 -15.41 18.33 31.54
N ILE A 5 -15.84 17.58 32.54
CA ILE A 5 -15.74 16.11 32.56
C ILE A 5 -16.61 15.54 31.45
N ALA A 6 -17.85 16.01 31.28
CA ALA A 6 -18.75 15.56 30.21
C ALA A 6 -18.17 15.84 28.81
N ILE A 7 -17.56 17.02 28.62
CA ILE A 7 -16.88 17.36 27.34
C ILE A 7 -15.70 16.43 27.09
N ALA A 8 -14.86 16.18 28.11
CA ALA A 8 -13.72 15.28 27.96
C ALA A 8 -14.14 13.84 27.60
N VAL A 9 -15.19 13.32 28.25
CA VAL A 9 -15.76 12.01 27.96
C VAL A 9 -16.31 11.97 26.53
N PHE A 10 -17.03 13.00 26.12
CA PHE A 10 -17.56 13.11 24.75
C PHE A 10 -16.41 13.10 23.70
N ILE A 11 -15.35 13.84 23.94
CA ILE A 11 -14.16 13.88 23.06
C ILE A 11 -13.57 12.47 22.94
N VAL A 12 -13.35 11.77 24.05
CA VAL A 12 -12.80 10.41 24.04
C VAL A 12 -13.69 9.44 23.22
N ILE A 13 -14.99 9.48 23.48
CA ILE A 13 -15.96 8.64 22.77
C ILE A 13 -15.95 8.97 21.27
N TYR A 14 -16.03 10.24 20.90
CA TYR A 14 -16.00 10.68 19.51
C TYR A 14 -14.75 10.19 18.78
N TYR A 15 -13.56 10.39 19.35
CA TYR A 15 -12.32 9.97 18.73
C TYR A 15 -12.15 8.45 18.72
N ALA A 16 -12.66 7.73 19.71
CA ALA A 16 -12.64 6.28 19.69
C ALA A 16 -13.49 5.70 18.53
N PHE A 17 -14.71 6.23 18.34
CA PHE A 17 -15.55 5.85 17.21
C PHE A 17 -14.94 6.26 15.86
N LYS A 18 -14.34 7.44 15.79
CA LYS A 18 -13.63 7.91 14.59
C LYS A 18 -12.44 7.01 14.27
N THR A 19 -11.59 6.70 15.24
CA THR A 19 -10.42 5.81 15.07
C THR A 19 -10.85 4.41 14.67
N ARG A 20 -11.86 3.83 15.35
CA ARG A 20 -12.42 2.53 14.97
C ARG A 20 -12.92 2.55 13.52
N ARG A 21 -13.68 3.57 13.13
CA ARG A 21 -14.25 3.67 11.78
C ARG A 21 -13.18 3.92 10.73
N GLN A 22 -12.25 4.84 10.95
CA GLN A 22 -11.27 5.25 9.96
C GLN A 22 -10.02 4.38 9.94
N GLY A 23 -9.61 3.83 11.09
CA GLY A 23 -8.41 3.02 11.24
C GLY A 23 -8.63 1.52 11.01
N PHE A 24 -9.78 0.99 11.38
CA PHE A 24 -9.98 -0.45 11.42
C PHE A 24 -11.15 -0.94 10.57
N LYS A 25 -12.34 -0.30 10.66
CA LYS A 25 -13.53 -0.85 10.02
C LYS A 25 -13.40 -0.83 8.50
N ILE A 26 -13.69 -1.97 7.87
CA ILE A 26 -13.81 -2.06 6.42
C ILE A 26 -14.97 -1.20 5.94
N PHE A 27 -14.74 -0.45 4.91
CA PHE A 27 -15.75 0.19 4.08
C PHE A 27 -15.12 0.54 2.73
N TRP A 28 -15.89 0.40 1.68
CA TRP A 28 -15.46 0.73 0.33
C TRP A 28 -15.64 2.22 0.08
N GLN A 29 -14.56 2.90 -0.25
CA GLN A 29 -14.65 4.32 -0.61
C GLN A 29 -15.25 4.43 -2.00
N LYS A 30 -16.35 5.21 -2.11
CA LYS A 30 -16.78 5.64 -3.44
C LYS A 30 -15.67 6.45 -4.07
N LEU A 31 -15.27 6.05 -5.27
CA LEU A 31 -14.34 6.82 -6.07
C LEU A 31 -14.98 8.15 -6.45
N GLU A 32 -14.34 9.22 -6.02
CA GLU A 32 -14.83 10.58 -6.24
C GLU A 32 -13.94 11.26 -7.28
N TYR A 33 -14.58 11.93 -8.23
CA TYR A 33 -13.94 12.60 -9.36
C TYR A 33 -14.21 14.10 -9.21
N PHE A 34 -13.21 14.84 -8.74
CA PHE A 34 -13.36 16.28 -8.43
C PHE A 34 -12.70 17.19 -9.44
N SER A 35 -11.71 16.67 -10.14
CA SER A 35 -10.94 17.38 -11.16
C SER A 35 -11.62 17.23 -12.52
N TYR A 36 -11.30 18.09 -13.46
CA TYR A 36 -11.87 17.98 -14.80
C TYR A 36 -10.86 18.34 -15.89
N VAL A 37 -11.04 17.70 -17.05
CA VAL A 37 -10.22 17.92 -18.24
C VAL A 37 -10.56 19.27 -18.87
N VAL A 38 -9.54 20.10 -19.06
CA VAL A 38 -9.65 21.41 -19.73
C VAL A 38 -9.40 21.26 -21.24
N SER A 39 -8.36 20.51 -21.60
CA SER A 39 -8.04 20.15 -22.97
C SER A 39 -7.27 18.82 -23.00
N ILE A 40 -7.38 18.13 -24.13
CA ILE A 40 -6.67 16.87 -24.36
C ILE A 40 -6.43 16.72 -25.86
N ASP A 41 -5.25 16.21 -26.21
CA ASP A 41 -4.87 15.71 -27.51
C ASP A 41 -4.17 14.35 -27.38
N ASN A 42 -3.51 13.87 -28.44
CA ASN A 42 -2.85 12.56 -28.41
C ASN A 42 -1.58 12.52 -27.54
N GLU A 43 -0.99 13.68 -27.21
CA GLU A 43 0.29 13.78 -26.51
C GLU A 43 0.14 14.32 -25.10
N LYS A 44 -0.82 15.22 -24.88
CA LYS A 44 -0.93 15.98 -23.64
C LYS A 44 -2.38 16.09 -23.15
N VAL A 45 -2.51 16.17 -21.85
CA VAL A 45 -3.76 16.50 -21.17
C VAL A 45 -3.54 17.67 -20.22
N SER A 46 -4.46 18.65 -20.28
CA SER A 46 -4.55 19.74 -19.30
C SER A 46 -5.79 19.51 -18.46
N PHE A 47 -5.66 19.53 -17.15
CA PHE A 47 -6.77 19.36 -16.23
C PHE A 47 -6.68 20.35 -15.08
N ARG A 48 -7.84 20.72 -14.52
CA ARG A 48 -7.92 21.57 -13.32
C ARG A 48 -8.07 20.66 -12.11
N PRO A 49 -6.99 20.48 -11.31
CA PRO A 49 -7.03 19.61 -10.14
C PRO A 49 -7.80 20.26 -8.99
N ARG A 50 -8.35 19.42 -8.09
CA ARG A 50 -8.98 19.83 -6.85
C ARG A 50 -8.58 18.91 -5.70
N GLY A 51 -8.52 19.48 -4.48
CA GLY A 51 -8.20 18.71 -3.29
C GLY A 51 -6.84 17.99 -3.39
N LYS A 52 -6.81 16.71 -3.10
CA LYS A 52 -5.59 15.87 -3.16
C LYS A 52 -4.97 15.75 -4.55
N ASP A 53 -5.76 15.96 -5.61
CA ASP A 53 -5.27 15.88 -6.99
C ASP A 53 -4.27 17.01 -7.31
N ILE A 54 -4.28 18.11 -6.57
CA ILE A 54 -3.31 19.22 -6.74
C ILE A 54 -1.89 18.70 -6.54
N THR A 55 -1.63 18.06 -5.41
CA THR A 55 -0.28 17.53 -5.09
C THR A 55 0.06 16.31 -5.92
N ALA A 56 -0.89 15.36 -6.05
CA ALA A 56 -0.65 14.13 -6.79
C ALA A 56 -0.41 14.39 -8.28
N GLY A 57 -1.09 15.38 -8.88
CA GLY A 57 -0.91 15.76 -10.28
C GLY A 57 0.47 16.32 -10.61
N LEU A 58 1.28 16.70 -9.60
CA LEU A 58 2.63 17.23 -9.75
C LEU A 58 3.73 16.15 -9.63
N LEU A 59 3.39 14.94 -9.25
CA LEU A 59 4.33 13.83 -9.17
C LEU A 59 4.84 13.46 -10.56
N ASP A 60 6.04 12.89 -10.64
CA ASP A 60 6.67 12.56 -11.92
C ASP A 60 5.85 11.56 -12.72
N HIS A 61 5.31 10.52 -12.06
CA HIS A 61 4.39 9.55 -12.66
C HIS A 61 3.06 9.51 -11.90
N VAL A 62 1.93 9.62 -12.60
CA VAL A 62 0.60 9.58 -12.00
C VAL A 62 -0.45 9.06 -12.99
N GLY A 63 -1.46 8.37 -12.51
CA GLY A 63 -2.66 8.05 -13.27
C GLY A 63 -3.62 9.23 -13.31
N LEU A 64 -4.31 9.47 -14.42
CA LEU A 64 -5.48 10.33 -14.51
C LEU A 64 -6.67 9.48 -14.95
N VAL A 65 -7.67 9.34 -14.08
CA VAL A 65 -8.71 8.32 -14.21
C VAL A 65 -10.09 8.97 -14.23
N SER A 66 -10.92 8.52 -15.16
CA SER A 66 -12.36 8.77 -15.19
C SER A 66 -13.11 7.45 -14.96
N ARG A 67 -14.44 7.49 -15.08
CA ARG A 67 -15.28 6.28 -15.01
C ARG A 67 -15.02 5.32 -16.18
N THR A 68 -14.64 5.84 -17.34
CA THR A 68 -14.55 5.08 -18.60
C THR A 68 -13.13 4.97 -19.15
N ALA A 69 -12.21 5.81 -18.67
CA ALA A 69 -10.87 5.87 -19.21
C ALA A 69 -9.82 6.10 -18.12
N SER A 70 -8.59 5.69 -18.39
CA SER A 70 -7.41 5.98 -17.59
C SER A 70 -6.23 6.36 -18.47
N LEU A 71 -5.47 7.36 -18.02
CA LEU A 71 -4.23 7.79 -18.65
C LEU A 71 -3.09 7.56 -17.69
N VAL A 72 -1.94 7.19 -18.20
CA VAL A 72 -0.65 7.24 -17.49
C VAL A 72 0.06 8.52 -17.90
N LEU A 73 0.34 9.37 -16.93
CA LEU A 73 1.03 10.64 -17.14
C LEU A 73 2.44 10.57 -16.57
N ALA A 74 3.42 11.09 -17.28
CA ALA A 74 4.81 11.14 -16.81
C ALA A 74 5.57 12.38 -17.30
N GLY A 75 6.76 12.57 -16.72
CA GLY A 75 7.69 13.64 -17.06
C GLY A 75 7.27 15.02 -16.53
N PRO A 76 7.95 16.08 -16.98
CA PRO A 76 7.74 17.40 -16.47
C PRO A 76 6.31 17.90 -16.70
N HIS A 77 5.83 18.71 -15.78
CA HIS A 77 4.53 19.37 -15.84
C HIS A 77 4.69 20.88 -16.02
N SER A 78 3.66 21.51 -16.56
CA SER A 78 3.50 22.96 -16.49
C SER A 78 2.23 23.29 -15.72
N THR A 79 2.27 24.37 -14.96
CA THR A 79 1.11 24.89 -14.22
C THR A 79 0.85 26.32 -14.62
N ASP A 80 -0.35 26.59 -15.12
CA ASP A 80 -0.81 27.91 -15.50
C ASP A 80 -2.25 28.11 -15.03
N ASP A 81 -2.53 29.20 -14.33
CA ASP A 81 -3.84 29.52 -13.72
C ASP A 81 -4.49 28.32 -13.00
N GLY A 82 -3.68 27.55 -12.24
CA GLY A 82 -4.14 26.35 -11.52
C GLY A 82 -4.55 25.18 -12.41
N ILE A 83 -4.20 25.18 -13.69
CA ILE A 83 -4.33 24.08 -14.64
C ILE A 83 -2.99 23.37 -14.72
N ILE A 84 -2.99 22.06 -14.57
CA ILE A 84 -1.81 21.20 -14.72
C ILE A 84 -1.85 20.59 -16.12
N THR A 85 -0.76 20.75 -16.89
CA THR A 85 -0.58 20.10 -18.19
C THR A 85 0.50 19.03 -18.08
N ARG A 86 0.17 17.82 -18.57
CA ARG A 86 1.03 16.63 -18.47
C ARG A 86 1.12 15.90 -19.82
N LYS A 87 2.25 15.24 -20.04
CA LYS A 87 2.43 14.32 -21.17
C LYS A 87 1.69 13.00 -20.89
N ILE A 88 1.01 12.49 -21.94
CA ILE A 88 0.36 11.16 -21.92
C ILE A 88 1.38 10.12 -22.37
N MET A 89 1.59 9.10 -21.56
CA MET A 89 2.48 7.97 -21.89
C MET A 89 1.70 6.78 -22.45
N SER A 90 0.52 6.54 -21.90
CA SER A 90 -0.41 5.52 -22.40
C SER A 90 -1.83 5.87 -21.98
N HIS A 91 -2.80 5.29 -22.64
CA HIS A 91 -4.21 5.46 -22.31
C HIS A 91 -4.98 4.16 -22.53
N ASN A 92 -6.05 4.00 -21.74
CA ASN A 92 -7.08 3.00 -21.95
C ASN A 92 -8.43 3.70 -21.91
N GLY A 93 -9.21 3.57 -22.98
CA GLY A 93 -10.45 4.34 -23.19
C GLY A 93 -10.19 5.75 -23.70
N SER A 94 -11.24 6.54 -23.84
CA SER A 94 -11.21 7.91 -24.37
C SER A 94 -11.64 8.91 -23.31
N LEU A 95 -10.88 10.00 -23.19
CA LEU A 95 -11.22 11.17 -22.40
C LEU A 95 -11.51 12.35 -23.32
N GLU A 96 -12.48 13.16 -22.93
CA GLU A 96 -12.87 14.37 -23.65
C GLU A 96 -12.76 15.60 -22.73
N LYS A 97 -12.73 16.78 -23.34
CA LYS A 97 -12.84 18.06 -22.62
C LYS A 97 -14.10 18.08 -21.75
N GLY A 98 -13.95 18.50 -20.51
CA GLY A 98 -15.03 18.54 -19.51
C GLY A 98 -15.24 17.23 -18.75
N ALA A 99 -14.56 16.13 -19.11
CA ALA A 99 -14.66 14.87 -18.38
C ALA A 99 -14.19 15.04 -16.93
N TRP A 100 -14.96 14.48 -15.99
CA TRP A 100 -14.58 14.43 -14.58
C TRP A 100 -13.55 13.34 -14.35
N VAL A 101 -12.46 13.71 -13.68
CA VAL A 101 -11.30 12.86 -13.44
C VAL A 101 -10.81 12.95 -11.99
N ARG A 102 -9.97 12.01 -11.60
CA ARG A 102 -9.14 12.06 -10.40
C ARG A 102 -7.73 11.61 -10.73
N THR A 103 -6.76 12.05 -9.96
CA THR A 103 -5.42 11.46 -10.00
C THR A 103 -5.39 10.13 -9.24
N SER A 104 -4.47 9.25 -9.63
CA SER A 104 -4.23 7.97 -8.96
C SER A 104 -2.73 7.71 -8.79
N LEU A 105 -2.33 7.45 -7.55
CA LEU A 105 -0.97 6.99 -7.25
C LEU A 105 -0.72 5.55 -7.71
N PHE A 106 -1.77 4.76 -7.88
CA PHE A 106 -1.66 3.39 -8.39
C PHE A 106 -1.27 3.34 -9.86
N VAL A 107 -1.48 4.45 -10.59
CA VAL A 107 -1.20 4.62 -12.01
C VAL A 107 -2.10 3.74 -12.88
N HIS A 108 -2.22 2.46 -12.53
CA HIS A 108 -3.00 1.42 -13.21
C HIS A 108 -4.22 1.03 -12.37
N GLU A 109 -5.42 1.31 -12.86
CA GLU A 109 -6.66 1.12 -12.10
C GLU A 109 -7.54 -0.02 -12.63
N LYS A 110 -7.09 -0.70 -13.67
CA LYS A 110 -7.79 -1.84 -14.28
C LYS A 110 -6.90 -3.09 -14.16
N ASN A 111 -7.36 -4.20 -14.72
CA ASN A 111 -6.61 -5.45 -14.74
C ASN A 111 -5.30 -5.36 -15.55
N PRO A 112 -4.41 -6.35 -15.45
CA PRO A 112 -3.12 -6.35 -16.12
C PRO A 112 -3.20 -6.25 -17.64
N GLU A 113 -4.20 -6.87 -18.27
CA GLU A 113 -4.40 -6.81 -19.72
C GLU A 113 -4.76 -5.39 -20.18
N ALA A 114 -5.74 -4.78 -19.53
CA ALA A 114 -6.23 -3.46 -19.92
C ALA A 114 -5.22 -2.33 -19.68
N ASN A 115 -4.34 -2.43 -18.66
CA ASN A 115 -3.40 -1.37 -18.32
C ASN A 115 -1.97 -1.63 -18.83
N LEU A 116 -1.54 -2.89 -18.91
CA LEU A 116 -0.17 -3.24 -19.23
C LEU A 116 -0.06 -4.08 -20.51
N GLY A 117 -1.20 -4.49 -21.10
CA GLY A 117 -1.22 -5.40 -22.25
C GLY A 117 -0.66 -6.80 -21.93
N LEU A 118 -0.74 -7.21 -20.66
CA LEU A 118 -0.19 -8.47 -20.19
C LEU A 118 -1.28 -9.51 -19.99
N ASN A 119 -1.05 -10.71 -20.51
CA ASN A 119 -1.90 -11.85 -20.20
C ASN A 119 -1.83 -12.15 -18.71
N TYR A 120 -2.96 -12.48 -18.10
CA TYR A 120 -3.08 -12.88 -16.72
C TYR A 120 -4.19 -13.91 -16.54
N HIS A 121 -4.20 -14.57 -15.40
CA HIS A 121 -5.24 -15.49 -15.00
C HIS A 121 -5.86 -15.01 -13.69
N ASP A 122 -7.18 -14.97 -13.61
CA ASP A 122 -7.87 -14.93 -12.33
C ASP A 122 -7.72 -16.30 -11.70
N VAL A 123 -7.03 -16.36 -10.57
CA VAL A 123 -6.81 -17.58 -9.80
C VAL A 123 -7.48 -17.50 -8.43
N SER A 124 -7.77 -18.65 -7.86
CA SER A 124 -8.35 -18.74 -6.54
C SER A 124 -7.70 -19.85 -5.73
N PHE A 125 -7.58 -19.66 -4.43
CA PHE A 125 -7.02 -20.62 -3.49
C PHE A 125 -7.75 -20.54 -2.13
N LYS A 126 -7.67 -21.61 -1.37
CA LYS A 126 -8.32 -21.70 -0.07
C LYS A 126 -7.52 -20.94 0.98
N SER A 127 -8.21 -20.21 1.83
CA SER A 127 -7.69 -19.63 3.06
C SER A 127 -8.50 -20.13 4.27
N GLU A 128 -8.10 -19.73 5.47
CA GLU A 128 -8.77 -20.06 6.71
C GLU A 128 -10.27 -19.70 6.71
N LEU A 129 -10.62 -18.54 6.15
CA LEU A 129 -11.99 -18.01 6.17
C LEU A 129 -12.81 -18.38 4.93
N GLY A 130 -12.17 -18.87 3.87
CA GLY A 130 -12.86 -19.19 2.62
C GLY A 130 -11.92 -19.11 1.41
N THR A 131 -12.48 -18.77 0.25
CA THR A 131 -11.70 -18.66 -0.99
C THR A 131 -11.21 -17.23 -1.18
N LEU A 132 -9.92 -17.08 -1.42
CA LEU A 132 -9.28 -15.85 -1.85
C LEU A 132 -9.06 -15.85 -3.36
N THR A 133 -8.94 -14.67 -3.94
CA THR A 133 -8.66 -14.47 -5.36
C THR A 133 -7.39 -13.67 -5.57
N ALA A 134 -6.75 -13.88 -6.71
CA ALA A 134 -5.55 -13.15 -7.10
C ALA A 134 -5.44 -13.03 -8.63
N TRP A 135 -4.65 -12.07 -9.10
CA TRP A 135 -4.19 -12.04 -10.49
C TRP A 135 -2.82 -12.70 -10.59
N HIS A 136 -2.75 -13.78 -11.35
CA HIS A 136 -1.50 -14.41 -11.72
C HIS A 136 -1.08 -13.93 -13.10
N ILE A 137 0.06 -13.25 -13.18
CA ILE A 137 0.70 -12.80 -14.43
C ILE A 137 1.89 -13.72 -14.69
N PRO A 138 1.75 -14.72 -15.59
CA PRO A 138 2.72 -15.80 -15.73
C PRO A 138 4.02 -15.35 -16.44
N GLN A 139 5.10 -16.04 -16.09
CA GLN A 139 6.39 -16.06 -16.76
C GLN A 139 6.87 -17.52 -16.85
N ASP A 140 7.69 -17.84 -17.84
CA ASP A 140 8.32 -19.15 -17.99
C ASP A 140 9.52 -19.26 -17.01
N THR A 141 9.23 -19.49 -15.74
CA THR A 141 10.20 -19.55 -14.64
C THR A 141 9.54 -20.11 -13.37
N ASN A 142 10.37 -20.59 -12.43
CA ASN A 142 9.94 -21.01 -11.09
C ASN A 142 10.15 -19.92 -10.02
N TYR A 143 10.40 -18.69 -10.43
CA TYR A 143 10.59 -17.56 -9.51
C TYR A 143 9.31 -16.73 -9.42
N TRP A 144 8.88 -16.40 -8.22
CA TRP A 144 7.61 -15.74 -7.95
C TRP A 144 7.78 -14.48 -7.11
N ILE A 145 6.86 -13.56 -7.26
CA ILE A 145 6.66 -12.45 -6.33
C ILE A 145 5.18 -12.27 -6.04
N ILE A 146 4.85 -12.12 -4.76
CA ILE A 146 3.48 -11.87 -4.29
C ILE A 146 3.38 -10.39 -3.88
N GLY A 147 2.44 -9.65 -4.49
CA GLY A 147 2.15 -8.26 -4.17
C GLY A 147 0.94 -8.15 -3.23
N ILE A 148 1.12 -7.47 -2.09
CA ILE A 148 0.10 -7.23 -1.06
C ILE A 148 -0.09 -5.71 -0.90
N HIS A 149 -1.31 -5.26 -1.15
CA HIS A 149 -1.69 -3.87 -1.09
C HIS A 149 -1.89 -3.36 0.35
N GLY A 150 -2.01 -2.04 0.49
CA GLY A 150 -2.20 -1.37 1.75
C GLY A 150 -3.65 -1.31 2.24
N HIS A 151 -3.85 -0.55 3.31
CA HIS A 151 -5.13 -0.37 3.98
C HIS A 151 -6.18 0.27 3.07
N ARG A 152 -7.32 -0.41 2.88
CA ARG A 152 -8.44 0.05 2.03
C ARG A 152 -8.01 0.33 0.59
N SER A 153 -7.12 -0.47 0.10
CA SER A 153 -6.62 -0.43 -1.25
C SER A 153 -7.06 -1.67 -2.03
N TYR A 154 -6.48 -1.90 -3.16
CA TYR A 154 -6.78 -2.99 -4.07
C TYR A 154 -5.50 -3.56 -4.64
N ARG A 155 -5.54 -4.77 -5.18
CA ARG A 155 -4.40 -5.42 -5.86
C ARG A 155 -3.76 -4.55 -6.96
N THR A 156 -4.49 -3.60 -7.53
CA THR A 156 -3.96 -2.62 -8.50
C THR A 156 -2.88 -1.70 -7.94
N GLU A 157 -2.79 -1.53 -6.62
CA GLU A 157 -1.78 -0.67 -5.98
C GLU A 157 -0.35 -1.13 -6.27
N THR A 158 -0.11 -2.44 -6.29
CA THR A 158 1.22 -3.00 -6.55
C THR A 158 1.50 -3.20 -8.04
N MET A 159 0.50 -3.00 -8.91
CA MET A 159 0.62 -3.26 -10.35
C MET A 159 1.64 -2.37 -11.06
N ARG A 160 1.92 -1.16 -10.54
CA ARG A 160 2.97 -0.28 -11.09
C ARG A 160 4.37 -0.89 -11.07
N PHE A 161 4.62 -1.89 -10.22
CA PHE A 161 5.90 -2.60 -10.11
C PHE A 161 5.99 -3.83 -11.02
N VAL A 162 4.88 -4.30 -11.57
CA VAL A 162 4.84 -5.50 -12.44
C VAL A 162 5.82 -5.43 -13.60
N PRO A 163 5.97 -4.29 -14.33
CA PRO A 163 6.98 -4.20 -15.39
C PRO A 163 8.40 -4.47 -14.90
N THR A 164 8.74 -4.01 -13.69
CA THR A 164 10.05 -4.28 -13.08
C THR A 164 10.20 -5.75 -12.72
N PHE A 165 9.23 -6.37 -12.07
CA PHE A 165 9.28 -7.79 -11.72
C PHE A 165 9.47 -8.69 -12.93
N ARG A 166 8.80 -8.35 -14.03
CA ARG A 166 8.91 -9.11 -15.29
C ARG A 166 10.29 -9.00 -15.94
N LYS A 167 11.01 -7.89 -15.80
CA LYS A 167 12.42 -7.78 -16.24
C LYS A 167 13.31 -8.83 -15.58
N TYR A 168 12.99 -9.21 -14.34
CA TYR A 168 13.69 -10.24 -13.57
C TYR A 168 13.03 -11.62 -13.66
N ARG A 169 12.13 -11.80 -14.66
CA ARG A 169 11.48 -13.07 -14.98
C ARG A 169 10.67 -13.67 -13.83
N LEU A 170 10.05 -12.84 -12.99
CA LEU A 170 9.21 -13.33 -11.90
C LEU A 170 7.77 -13.58 -12.41
N ASN A 171 7.17 -14.72 -12.05
CA ASN A 171 5.72 -14.86 -11.99
C ASN A 171 5.19 -13.87 -10.96
N VAL A 172 4.14 -13.13 -11.27
CA VAL A 172 3.58 -12.15 -10.34
C VAL A 172 2.20 -12.59 -9.87
N LEU A 173 2.01 -12.66 -8.56
CA LEU A 173 0.71 -12.91 -7.93
C LEU A 173 0.28 -11.66 -7.19
N LEU A 174 -0.74 -10.95 -7.66
CA LEU A 174 -1.34 -9.81 -6.97
C LEU A 174 -2.55 -10.31 -6.20
N SER A 175 -2.41 -10.46 -4.90
CA SER A 175 -3.38 -11.14 -4.05
C SER A 175 -4.27 -10.19 -3.28
N ASP A 176 -5.54 -10.57 -3.15
CA ASP A 176 -6.42 -10.07 -2.11
C ASP A 176 -6.16 -10.81 -0.80
N TYR A 177 -6.64 -10.26 0.29
CA TYR A 177 -6.68 -10.87 1.61
C TYR A 177 -8.05 -10.62 2.26
N ARG A 178 -8.31 -11.24 3.42
CA ARG A 178 -9.60 -11.09 4.12
C ARG A 178 -10.01 -9.63 4.25
N ASN A 179 -11.31 -9.40 4.21
CA ASN A 179 -11.93 -8.09 4.31
C ASN A 179 -11.77 -7.18 3.07
N ASP A 180 -11.19 -7.68 1.97
CA ASP A 180 -11.28 -7.02 0.67
C ASP A 180 -12.67 -7.23 0.03
N GLU A 181 -13.00 -6.47 -1.02
CA GLU A 181 -14.36 -6.38 -1.59
C GLU A 181 -14.90 -7.75 -2.02
N ASP A 182 -14.05 -8.59 -2.62
CA ASP A 182 -14.40 -9.91 -3.14
C ASP A 182 -13.83 -11.05 -2.27
N ALA A 183 -13.34 -10.75 -1.06
CA ALA A 183 -12.73 -11.71 -0.16
C ALA A 183 -13.64 -12.05 1.03
N PRO A 184 -13.39 -13.17 1.72
CA PRO A 184 -14.10 -13.53 2.95
C PRO A 184 -13.95 -12.43 4.01
N ILE A 185 -15.06 -12.12 4.69
CA ILE A 185 -15.09 -11.14 5.77
C ILE A 185 -14.98 -11.87 7.11
N ASP A 186 -14.03 -11.47 7.96
CA ASP A 186 -13.94 -11.97 9.31
C ASP A 186 -15.09 -11.45 10.22
N LYS A 187 -15.26 -12.06 11.40
CA LYS A 187 -16.35 -11.69 12.32
C LYS A 187 -16.37 -10.20 12.71
N GLY A 188 -15.21 -9.55 12.73
CA GLY A 188 -15.07 -8.15 13.13
C GLY A 188 -15.36 -7.20 11.99
N GLY A 189 -15.06 -7.59 10.76
CA GLY A 189 -15.01 -6.71 9.61
C GLY A 189 -14.04 -5.55 9.86
N TYR A 190 -12.83 -5.89 10.33
CA TYR A 190 -11.77 -4.95 10.65
C TYR A 190 -10.47 -5.31 9.95
N HIS A 191 -9.78 -4.32 9.43
CA HIS A 191 -8.38 -4.46 9.08
C HIS A 191 -7.52 -4.41 10.35
N MET A 192 -6.76 -5.47 10.59
CA MET A 192 -6.00 -5.67 11.83
C MET A 192 -4.49 -5.49 11.65
N PHE A 193 -4.07 -4.88 10.53
CA PHE A 193 -2.68 -4.53 10.22
C PHE A 193 -1.69 -5.69 10.36
N GLY A 194 -2.10 -6.86 9.90
CA GLY A 194 -1.31 -8.08 9.89
C GLY A 194 -1.70 -9.08 10.96
N LEU A 195 -2.34 -8.68 12.08
CA LEU A 195 -2.67 -9.61 13.18
C LEU A 195 -3.54 -10.78 12.73
N THR A 196 -4.48 -10.53 11.84
CA THR A 196 -5.42 -11.54 11.32
C THR A 196 -5.23 -11.84 9.84
N GLU A 197 -4.56 -10.97 9.09
CA GLU A 197 -4.40 -11.10 7.64
C GLU A 197 -3.21 -11.98 7.21
N TRP A 198 -2.21 -12.17 8.07
CA TRP A 198 -1.01 -12.93 7.70
C TRP A 198 -1.26 -14.38 7.24
N PRO A 199 -2.28 -15.12 7.74
CA PRO A 199 -2.58 -16.47 7.24
C PRO A 199 -3.10 -16.48 5.79
N ASP A 200 -3.66 -15.35 5.33
CA ASP A 200 -4.09 -15.22 3.93
C ASP A 200 -2.87 -15.10 3.01
N LEU A 201 -1.82 -14.39 3.45
CA LEU A 201 -0.54 -14.37 2.74
C LEU A 201 0.12 -15.76 2.76
N GLU A 202 0.05 -16.50 3.87
CA GLU A 202 0.53 -17.89 3.94
C GLU A 202 -0.16 -18.75 2.88
N SER A 203 -1.48 -18.61 2.73
CA SER A 203 -2.25 -19.32 1.69
C SER A 203 -1.80 -18.95 0.26
N ALA A 204 -1.44 -17.67 0.04
CA ALA A 204 -0.89 -17.23 -1.25
C ALA A 204 0.52 -17.81 -1.52
N VAL A 205 1.36 -17.92 -0.49
CA VAL A 205 2.69 -18.56 -0.57
C VAL A 205 2.53 -20.05 -0.88
N GLU A 206 1.62 -20.75 -0.20
CA GLU A 206 1.34 -22.16 -0.50
C GLU A 206 0.83 -22.37 -1.92
N PHE A 207 -0.05 -21.49 -2.40
CA PHE A 207 -0.48 -21.51 -3.81
C PHE A 207 0.72 -21.40 -4.77
N CYS A 208 1.67 -20.50 -4.54
CA CYS A 208 2.87 -20.37 -5.36
C CYS A 208 3.71 -21.67 -5.30
N ARG A 209 3.90 -22.23 -4.11
CA ARG A 209 4.65 -23.48 -3.89
C ARG A 209 4.02 -24.66 -4.65
N GLU A 210 2.71 -24.82 -4.56
CA GLU A 210 1.96 -25.85 -5.29
C GLU A 210 2.04 -25.69 -6.83
N ASN A 211 2.28 -24.47 -7.29
CA ASN A 211 2.51 -24.15 -8.70
C ASN A 211 4.00 -24.10 -9.09
N GLY A 212 4.86 -24.76 -8.31
CA GLY A 212 6.26 -24.98 -8.64
C GLY A 212 7.22 -23.82 -8.32
N ALA A 213 6.85 -22.94 -7.40
CA ALA A 213 7.76 -21.88 -6.97
C ALA A 213 9.00 -22.45 -6.26
N GLU A 214 10.19 -22.08 -6.73
CA GLU A 214 11.49 -22.37 -6.12
C GLU A 214 12.02 -21.19 -5.29
N LYS A 215 11.76 -19.98 -5.76
CA LYS A 215 12.10 -18.72 -5.10
C LYS A 215 10.85 -17.87 -5.01
N ILE A 216 10.54 -17.38 -3.82
CA ILE A 216 9.39 -16.52 -3.59
C ILE A 216 9.85 -15.21 -2.97
N PHE A 217 9.50 -14.10 -3.62
CA PHE A 217 9.65 -12.76 -3.09
C PHE A 217 8.29 -12.24 -2.62
N LEU A 218 8.30 -11.35 -1.65
CA LEU A 218 7.11 -10.64 -1.20
C LEU A 218 7.28 -9.14 -1.45
N MET A 219 6.19 -8.45 -1.80
CA MET A 219 6.14 -7.00 -1.80
C MET A 219 4.90 -6.53 -1.07
N GLY A 220 5.08 -5.63 -0.09
CA GLY A 220 3.98 -5.05 0.67
C GLY A 220 4.09 -3.54 0.81
N HIS A 221 2.94 -2.87 0.57
CA HIS A 221 2.81 -1.44 0.79
C HIS A 221 2.05 -1.16 2.10
N SER A 222 2.54 -0.22 2.93
CA SER A 222 1.83 0.28 4.12
C SER A 222 1.35 -0.85 5.05
N MET A 223 0.03 -1.10 5.17
CA MET A 223 -0.53 -2.23 5.90
C MET A 223 -0.09 -3.58 5.29
N GLY A 224 0.06 -3.67 3.96
CA GLY A 224 0.62 -4.86 3.31
C GLY A 224 2.02 -5.17 3.81
N GLY A 225 2.85 -4.16 4.07
CA GLY A 225 4.15 -4.33 4.72
C GLY A 225 4.05 -4.86 6.16
N ALA A 226 3.04 -4.42 6.92
CA ALA A 226 2.77 -4.98 8.25
C ALA A 226 2.32 -6.45 8.18
N ILE A 227 1.49 -6.81 7.20
CA ILE A 227 1.07 -8.20 6.94
C ILE A 227 2.30 -9.06 6.62
N LEU A 228 3.20 -8.59 5.77
CA LEU A 228 4.43 -9.29 5.43
C LEU A 228 5.30 -9.54 6.67
N ILE A 229 5.55 -8.51 7.47
CA ILE A 229 6.37 -8.65 8.69
C ILE A 229 5.72 -9.63 9.65
N LYS A 230 4.40 -9.54 9.86
CA LYS A 230 3.69 -10.48 10.74
C LYS A 230 3.78 -11.92 10.20
N TYR A 231 3.63 -12.13 8.90
CA TYR A 231 3.83 -13.43 8.26
C TYR A 231 5.25 -13.97 8.50
N LEU A 232 6.29 -13.15 8.31
CA LEU A 232 7.68 -13.57 8.52
C LEU A 232 7.98 -13.92 10.00
N LEU A 233 7.23 -13.35 10.95
CA LEU A 233 7.37 -13.62 12.37
C LEU A 233 6.58 -14.86 12.85
N GLU A 234 5.50 -15.24 12.18
CA GLU A 234 4.56 -16.25 12.68
C GLU A 234 4.53 -17.52 11.84
N SER A 235 4.73 -17.40 10.53
CA SER A 235 4.53 -18.53 9.62
C SER A 235 5.68 -19.52 9.66
N SER A 236 5.35 -20.80 9.69
CA SER A 236 6.33 -21.88 9.49
C SER A 236 6.90 -21.93 8.08
N THR A 237 6.24 -21.30 7.10
CA THR A 237 6.69 -21.22 5.71
C THR A 237 7.52 -19.97 5.42
N ALA A 238 7.81 -19.14 6.43
CA ALA A 238 8.64 -17.92 6.28
C ALA A 238 10.03 -18.21 5.69
N SER A 239 10.58 -19.38 5.97
CA SER A 239 11.88 -19.83 5.43
C SER A 239 11.89 -20.05 3.90
N LEU A 240 10.72 -20.13 3.25
CA LEU A 240 10.59 -20.22 1.80
C LEU A 240 10.79 -18.87 1.09
N ILE A 241 10.82 -17.77 1.84
CA ILE A 241 10.89 -16.41 1.29
C ILE A 241 12.33 -16.03 1.04
N SER A 242 12.64 -15.77 -0.22
CA SER A 242 13.96 -15.35 -0.68
C SER A 242 14.25 -13.87 -0.44
N GLY A 243 13.23 -13.05 -0.29
CA GLY A 243 13.37 -11.63 0.02
C GLY A 243 12.03 -10.90 0.12
N ALA A 244 11.99 -9.81 0.89
CA ALA A 244 10.80 -8.98 1.09
C ALA A 244 11.07 -7.52 0.72
N ILE A 245 10.16 -6.90 -0.02
CA ILE A 245 10.21 -5.49 -0.41
C ILE A 245 9.10 -4.76 0.35
N LEU A 246 9.47 -3.76 1.14
CA LEU A 246 8.57 -3.03 2.02
C LEU A 246 8.55 -1.55 1.62
N GLU A 247 7.41 -1.07 1.09
CA GLU A 247 7.21 0.35 0.78
C GLU A 247 6.37 1.00 1.89
N SER A 248 6.97 1.96 2.62
CA SER A 248 6.31 2.72 3.70
C SER A 248 5.55 1.84 4.73
N PRO A 249 6.16 0.77 5.28
CA PRO A 249 5.45 -0.24 6.06
C PRO A 249 4.95 0.30 7.41
N ALA A 250 3.74 -0.10 7.81
CA ALA A 250 3.12 0.27 9.08
C ALA A 250 3.61 -0.61 10.24
N LEU A 251 4.87 -0.44 10.66
CA LEU A 251 5.57 -1.33 11.61
C LEU A 251 5.16 -1.16 13.09
N ASP A 252 4.63 0.01 13.45
CA ASP A 252 4.09 0.29 14.81
C ASP A 252 2.86 1.19 14.70
N LEU A 253 1.68 0.59 14.82
CA LEU A 253 0.42 1.34 14.74
C LEU A 253 0.23 2.30 15.93
N ASN A 254 0.86 2.04 17.08
CA ASN A 254 0.82 2.96 18.22
C ASN A 254 1.44 4.31 17.86
N LYS A 255 2.64 4.29 17.24
CA LYS A 255 3.36 5.49 16.81
C LYS A 255 2.59 6.25 15.73
N ILE A 256 1.97 5.53 14.80
CA ILE A 256 1.13 6.14 13.76
C ILE A 256 -0.05 6.88 14.38
N ILE A 257 -0.76 6.27 15.33
CA ILE A 257 -1.89 6.89 16.03
C ILE A 257 -1.43 8.09 16.89
N GLU A 258 -0.30 7.98 17.59
CA GLU A 258 0.28 9.08 18.38
C GLU A 258 0.63 10.27 17.49
N MET A 259 1.26 10.05 16.34
CA MET A 259 1.55 11.09 15.36
C MET A 259 0.26 11.76 14.85
N LYS A 260 -0.76 10.96 14.50
CA LYS A 260 -2.06 11.49 14.04
C LYS A 260 -2.81 12.23 15.15
N ALA A 261 -2.72 11.82 16.40
CA ALA A 261 -3.31 12.52 17.53
C ALA A 261 -2.64 13.88 17.77
N ALA A 262 -1.31 13.96 17.59
CA ALA A 262 -0.57 15.22 17.74
C ALA A 262 -0.91 16.27 16.67
N GLU A 263 -1.43 15.84 15.50
CA GLU A 263 -1.90 16.74 14.44
C GLU A 263 -3.27 17.39 14.76
N ILE A 264 -3.99 16.89 15.79
CA ILE A 264 -5.32 17.40 16.14
C ILE A 264 -5.18 18.67 17.01
N PRO A 265 -5.63 19.84 16.54
CA PRO A 265 -5.55 21.07 17.33
C PRO A 265 -6.29 20.94 18.65
N LEU A 266 -5.71 21.47 19.71
CA LEU A 266 -6.28 21.52 21.07
C LEU A 266 -6.54 20.16 21.74
N LEU A 267 -6.10 19.04 21.14
CA LEU A 267 -6.16 17.76 21.82
C LEU A 267 -5.06 17.69 22.88
N PRO A 268 -5.39 17.52 24.18
CA PRO A 268 -4.37 17.41 25.22
C PRO A 268 -3.44 16.21 24.97
N ARG A 269 -2.15 16.36 25.27
CA ARG A 269 -1.20 15.23 25.26
C ARG A 269 -1.69 14.14 26.21
N GLY A 270 -1.64 12.90 25.79
CA GLY A 270 -2.13 11.75 26.55
C GLY A 270 -3.63 11.44 26.36
N ALA A 271 -4.38 12.30 25.65
CA ALA A 271 -5.78 12.02 25.33
C ALA A 271 -5.96 10.80 24.40
N GLU A 272 -4.91 10.42 23.68
CA GLU A 272 -4.88 9.20 22.88
C GLU A 272 -4.99 7.93 23.75
N TYR A 273 -4.52 7.96 25.01
CA TYR A 273 -4.54 6.78 25.87
C TYR A 273 -5.98 6.26 26.15
N PRO A 274 -6.93 7.08 26.70
CA PRO A 274 -8.30 6.60 26.90
C PRO A 274 -9.01 6.26 25.57
N VAL A 275 -8.68 6.93 24.47
CA VAL A 275 -9.19 6.60 23.13
C VAL A 275 -8.71 5.21 22.74
N LYS A 276 -7.41 4.93 22.80
CA LYS A 276 -6.81 3.61 22.51
C LYS A 276 -7.42 2.52 23.37
N LYS A 277 -7.62 2.75 24.67
CA LYS A 277 -8.25 1.78 25.59
C LYS A 277 -9.71 1.46 25.19
N LEU A 278 -10.46 2.44 24.73
CA LEU A 278 -11.82 2.22 24.26
C LEU A 278 -11.83 1.49 22.91
N VAL A 279 -10.97 1.86 21.98
CA VAL A 279 -10.79 1.17 20.68
C VAL A 279 -10.41 -0.29 20.88
N SER A 280 -9.46 -0.59 21.78
CA SER A 280 -9.08 -1.98 22.12
C SER A 280 -10.28 -2.85 22.48
N ARG A 281 -11.20 -2.30 23.31
CA ARG A 281 -12.42 -3.02 23.69
C ARG A 281 -13.42 -3.19 22.54
N MET A 282 -13.49 -2.17 21.64
CA MET A 282 -14.43 -2.17 20.53
C MET A 282 -14.00 -3.08 19.38
N VAL A 283 -12.69 -3.22 19.17
CA VAL A 283 -12.09 -3.95 18.06
C VAL A 283 -11.55 -5.32 18.50
N GLY A 284 -11.29 -5.49 19.80
CA GLY A 284 -10.76 -6.74 20.34
C GLY A 284 -9.25 -6.89 20.14
N LEU A 285 -8.48 -5.78 20.17
CA LEU A 285 -7.03 -5.82 19.97
C LEU A 285 -6.24 -5.37 21.21
N ARG A 286 -4.98 -5.78 21.27
CA ARG A 286 -3.97 -5.19 22.15
C ARG A 286 -2.98 -4.40 21.28
N TRP A 287 -2.75 -3.16 21.63
CA TRP A 287 -1.88 -2.25 20.85
C TRP A 287 -0.42 -2.74 20.80
N GLU A 288 0.00 -3.45 21.84
CA GLU A 288 1.35 -4.03 21.93
C GLU A 288 1.61 -5.03 20.80
N ASP A 289 0.57 -5.76 20.38
CA ASP A 289 0.66 -6.76 19.31
C ASP A 289 0.82 -6.14 17.92
N LEU A 290 0.56 -4.83 17.79
CA LEU A 290 0.71 -4.04 16.57
C LEU A 290 2.04 -3.25 16.52
N ASN A 291 2.99 -3.57 17.39
CA ASN A 291 4.36 -3.07 17.34
C ASN A 291 5.32 -4.22 16.97
N TYR A 292 5.55 -4.36 15.68
CA TYR A 292 6.41 -5.41 15.13
C TYR A 292 7.91 -5.14 15.36
N LEU A 293 8.29 -3.88 15.59
CA LEU A 293 9.68 -3.50 15.87
C LEU A 293 10.25 -4.14 17.13
N LYS A 294 9.39 -4.56 18.07
CA LYS A 294 9.83 -5.29 19.28
C LYS A 294 10.34 -6.72 19.02
N ARG A 295 10.13 -7.22 17.81
CA ARG A 295 10.46 -8.61 17.44
C ARG A 295 11.36 -8.69 16.19
N VAL A 296 12.00 -7.60 15.81
CA VAL A 296 12.83 -7.57 14.59
C VAL A 296 14.05 -8.49 14.67
N ASP A 297 14.51 -8.82 15.87
CA ASP A 297 15.61 -9.77 16.08
C ASP A 297 15.25 -11.20 15.63
N GLU A 298 13.95 -11.53 15.54
CA GLU A 298 13.48 -12.83 15.07
C GLU A 298 13.46 -12.95 13.53
N LEU A 299 13.59 -11.83 12.81
CA LEU A 299 13.57 -11.81 11.36
C LEU A 299 14.92 -12.26 10.78
N SER A 300 14.88 -13.08 9.74
CA SER A 300 16.09 -13.55 9.04
C SER A 300 16.03 -13.32 7.52
N THR A 301 14.85 -13.02 6.97
CA THR A 301 14.65 -12.80 5.54
C THR A 301 15.29 -11.48 5.10
N PRO A 302 16.11 -11.46 4.01
CA PRO A 302 16.61 -10.22 3.44
C PRO A 302 15.47 -9.27 3.05
N MET A 303 15.64 -7.96 3.32
CA MET A 303 14.61 -6.95 3.06
C MET A 303 15.16 -5.75 2.30
N LEU A 304 14.39 -5.28 1.32
CA LEU A 304 14.52 -3.94 0.75
C LEU A 304 13.45 -3.04 1.36
N LEU A 305 13.88 -2.04 2.10
CA LEU A 305 13.01 -1.05 2.72
C LEU A 305 13.03 0.23 1.89
N ILE A 306 11.86 0.73 1.51
CA ILE A 306 11.68 1.97 0.73
C ILE A 306 10.78 2.89 1.52
N HIS A 307 11.26 4.05 1.95
CA HIS A 307 10.45 5.00 2.71
C HIS A 307 10.93 6.44 2.51
N SER A 308 10.02 7.39 2.58
CA SER A 308 10.33 8.81 2.43
C SER A 308 10.21 9.58 3.73
N GLN A 309 11.13 10.53 3.93
CA GLN A 309 11.09 11.48 5.03
C GLN A 309 9.82 12.34 5.05
N SER A 310 9.27 12.62 3.87
CA SER A 310 8.05 13.44 3.71
C SER A 310 6.75 12.67 3.90
N ASP A 311 6.80 11.39 4.29
CA ASP A 311 5.61 10.59 4.58
C ASP A 311 4.89 11.13 5.81
N LYS A 312 3.66 11.65 5.60
CA LYS A 312 2.78 12.18 6.66
C LYS A 312 1.75 11.16 7.16
N THR A 313 1.79 9.94 6.66
CA THR A 313 0.85 8.87 7.05
C THR A 313 1.51 7.88 7.98
N VAL A 314 2.70 7.38 7.62
CA VAL A 314 3.52 6.51 8.45
C VAL A 314 4.84 7.21 8.73
N PRO A 315 5.23 7.40 10.02
CA PRO A 315 6.49 8.07 10.34
C PRO A 315 7.68 7.28 9.80
N VAL A 316 8.55 7.94 9.04
CA VAL A 316 9.79 7.35 8.49
C VAL A 316 10.70 6.77 9.57
N THR A 317 10.62 7.31 10.79
CA THR A 317 11.39 6.85 11.94
C THR A 317 11.17 5.38 12.29
N LEU A 318 10.04 4.79 11.90
CA LEU A 318 9.80 3.35 12.09
C LEU A 318 10.71 2.51 11.17
N SER A 319 10.88 2.95 9.95
CA SER A 319 11.80 2.34 8.99
C SER A 319 13.27 2.62 9.34
N ASP A 320 13.58 3.84 9.80
CA ASP A 320 14.91 4.21 10.29
C ASP A 320 15.32 3.28 11.45
N GLN A 321 14.38 2.98 12.37
CA GLN A 321 14.61 2.06 13.48
C GLN A 321 14.89 0.63 12.97
N LEU A 322 14.05 0.07 12.10
CA LEU A 322 14.24 -1.27 11.55
C LEU A 322 15.60 -1.40 10.84
N ALA A 323 15.95 -0.42 10.00
CA ALA A 323 17.24 -0.43 9.29
C ALA A 323 18.45 -0.30 10.23
N THR A 324 18.30 0.44 11.34
CA THR A 324 19.36 0.58 12.36
C THR A 324 19.54 -0.68 13.18
N GLU A 325 18.45 -1.34 13.57
CA GLU A 325 18.49 -2.55 14.40
C GLU A 325 18.88 -3.80 13.60
N ARG A 326 18.57 -3.84 12.28
CA ARG A 326 18.85 -5.00 11.42
C ARG A 326 19.60 -4.65 10.13
N PRO A 327 20.78 -4.03 10.24
CA PRO A 327 21.61 -3.69 9.07
C PRO A 327 22.16 -4.92 8.34
N ASP A 328 22.10 -6.09 8.97
CA ASP A 328 22.52 -7.39 8.44
C ASP A 328 21.59 -7.92 7.34
N ILE A 329 20.29 -7.62 7.41
CA ILE A 329 19.26 -8.10 6.47
C ILE A 329 18.54 -6.98 5.72
N VAL A 330 18.69 -5.72 6.11
CA VAL A 330 17.94 -4.59 5.55
C VAL A 330 18.81 -3.75 4.63
N SER A 331 18.46 -3.72 3.34
CA SER A 331 18.88 -2.68 2.40
C SER A 331 17.87 -1.54 2.44
N TYR A 332 18.31 -0.29 2.62
CA TYR A 332 17.40 0.82 2.85
C TYR A 332 17.51 1.93 1.80
N LEU A 333 16.44 2.12 1.01
CA LEU A 333 16.26 3.27 0.13
C LEU A 333 15.44 4.33 0.88
N ARG A 334 16.12 5.30 1.48
CA ARG A 334 15.53 6.43 2.18
C ARG A 334 15.42 7.63 1.24
N LEU A 335 14.18 7.99 0.89
CA LEU A 335 13.88 9.13 0.00
C LEU A 335 13.56 10.39 0.82
N GLU A 336 13.69 11.56 0.20
CA GLU A 336 13.41 12.84 0.87
C GLU A 336 11.96 13.31 0.65
N ASN A 337 11.46 13.29 -0.58
CA ASN A 337 10.31 14.10 -1.01
C ASN A 337 9.14 13.30 -1.60
N ALA A 338 8.92 12.03 -1.21
CA ALA A 338 7.78 11.27 -1.68
C ALA A 338 6.64 11.28 -0.64
N PRO A 339 5.39 11.56 -1.01
CA PRO A 339 4.24 11.28 -0.17
C PRO A 339 4.12 9.79 0.14
N HIS A 340 3.29 9.43 1.13
CA HIS A 340 3.00 8.04 1.48
C HIS A 340 2.59 7.21 0.26
N GLY A 341 3.28 6.09 0.04
CA GLY A 341 3.03 5.18 -1.09
C GLY A 341 3.32 5.76 -2.47
N ALA A 342 4.07 6.84 -2.56
CA ALA A 342 4.38 7.51 -3.81
C ALA A 342 5.88 7.53 -4.14
N ALA A 343 6.67 6.64 -3.54
CA ALA A 343 8.10 6.53 -3.82
C ALA A 343 8.37 6.34 -5.33
N TRP A 344 7.72 5.36 -5.92
CA TRP A 344 7.80 5.07 -7.35
C TRP A 344 7.27 6.22 -8.23
N ASN A 345 6.22 6.91 -7.78
CA ASN A 345 5.64 8.04 -8.51
C ASN A 345 6.54 9.28 -8.53
N THR A 346 7.45 9.38 -7.55
CA THR A 346 8.36 10.52 -7.37
C THR A 346 9.70 10.28 -8.06
N ASP A 347 10.26 9.08 -7.92
CA ASP A 347 11.55 8.70 -8.52
C ASP A 347 11.52 7.24 -8.96
N LYS A 348 10.87 7.04 -10.10
CA LYS A 348 10.68 5.71 -10.69
C LYS A 348 12.00 4.97 -10.92
N GLU A 349 12.99 5.67 -11.50
CA GLU A 349 14.24 5.04 -11.91
C GLU A 349 15.04 4.53 -10.73
N VAL A 350 15.15 5.32 -9.67
CA VAL A 350 15.84 4.94 -8.43
C VAL A 350 15.13 3.78 -7.74
N VAL A 351 13.80 3.83 -7.65
CA VAL A 351 13.01 2.76 -7.01
C VAL A 351 13.11 1.46 -7.82
N GLU A 352 12.91 1.50 -9.13
CA GLU A 352 13.01 0.30 -9.98
C GLU A 352 14.43 -0.30 -10.00
N SER A 353 15.46 0.56 -10.00
CA SER A 353 16.87 0.12 -9.92
C SER A 353 17.16 -0.59 -8.59
N SER A 354 16.70 -0.02 -7.47
CA SER A 354 16.88 -0.60 -6.13
C SER A 354 16.16 -1.95 -6.00
N ILE A 355 14.91 -2.03 -6.49
CA ILE A 355 14.15 -3.29 -6.54
C ILE A 355 14.90 -4.33 -7.38
N GLY A 356 15.38 -3.94 -8.55
CA GLY A 356 16.09 -4.83 -9.45
C GLY A 356 17.39 -5.36 -8.88
N ALA A 357 18.20 -4.49 -8.26
CA ALA A 357 19.44 -4.90 -7.59
C ALA A 357 19.16 -5.89 -6.46
N PHE A 358 18.15 -5.61 -5.63
CA PHE A 358 17.74 -6.49 -4.53
C PHE A 358 17.28 -7.87 -5.01
N ILE A 359 16.41 -7.92 -6.04
CA ILE A 359 15.95 -9.19 -6.62
C ILE A 359 17.14 -9.97 -7.19
N SER A 360 18.01 -9.33 -7.99
CA SER A 360 19.17 -9.99 -8.60
C SER A 360 20.12 -10.58 -7.57
N GLN A 361 20.37 -9.86 -6.49
CA GLN A 361 21.22 -10.33 -5.40
C GLN A 361 20.67 -11.61 -4.75
N ASN A 362 19.36 -11.63 -4.48
CA ASN A 362 18.72 -12.72 -3.73
C ASN A 362 18.22 -13.88 -4.62
N LEU A 363 18.21 -13.73 -5.94
CA LEU A 363 18.04 -14.86 -6.87
C LEU A 363 19.28 -15.74 -6.95
N ASN A 364 20.49 -15.17 -6.75
CA ASN A 364 21.76 -15.87 -6.89
C ASN A 364 22.23 -16.52 -5.57
N ASN A 365 21.60 -16.22 -4.46
CA ASN A 365 21.81 -16.82 -3.13
C ASN A 365 20.83 -17.99 -2.92
#